data_6e2a10d0da01a14b371a0eacdf525621
#
_entry.id   6e2a10d0da01a14b371a0eacdf525621
#
_cell.length_a   1.000
_cell.length_b   1.000
_cell.length_c   1.000
_cell.angle_alpha   90.00
_cell.angle_beta   90.00
_cell.angle_gamma   90.00
#
_symmetry.space_group_name_H-M   'P 1'
#
loop_
_entity.id
_entity.type
_entity.pdbx_description
1 polymer ?
#
loop_
_entity_poly.entity_id
_entity_poly.type
_entity_poly.pdbx_seq_one_letter_code
_entity_poly.pdbx_strand_id
1 'polypeptide(L)'
;WGKPPICDDLMVSARYQQSDMKLTADDLFLLRGDISRKFQSNLTVTRSMIDRLGLEKELVGHMGCVNCLEWSRDGSILASASDDLHVILWDPFRHKQRYSISTGHTGNIFSVKFLSTDVLATCAADGSVRGRSVSTGSNVLECRCHCGRVKRLAVAPESPHMLWSAGEDGLVLQHDLREPHHCNSDTNSNVLVNLINHMGRYAEAKCISVNPRRPHQLAVGANDFYVRLYDTRMIKLAKLQVRPNEHPFPKKSTTYVTFSHDGNEILVNLGSEQVSANDMVNSGNYMGAVELYNEAVVLCPDCAILYSNRAAALMRRAWAGDTYAAVQDCYAAIKLDSNHVKSHFRLAKALMDLKRAKEAQECLQYFKDKFPRHAASHAVFLLQKDINVAVESMETAQIEGYPLERALRTTAYDYSRRFLGHCNTTTDIKEANFLGPRAEYIAAGSDDGSLFIWCRKSGNIVKCLRGDESIVNCVQLHPSMFLLATSGIEAVVRLWSPRTEGSDGGRARTVSDVGAAAAANQQRMRSDPFEAMLLNISYAGGGDRDRDRDLHSPACRAT
;
A
#
# COMPACT_ATOMS: atom_id res chain seq x y z
N TRP A 1 38.77 33.12 -26.33
CA TRP A 1 38.08 31.89 -26.66
C TRP A 1 36.93 31.77 -25.68
N GLY A 2 35.70 31.97 -26.18
CA GLY A 2 34.51 32.30 -25.43
C GLY A 2 34.05 31.20 -24.48
N LYS A 3 33.72 31.60 -23.26
CA LYS A 3 32.84 30.84 -22.33
C LYS A 3 31.42 30.84 -22.90
N PRO A 4 30.69 29.74 -22.87
CA PRO A 4 29.26 29.74 -23.17
C PRO A 4 28.51 30.52 -22.06
N PRO A 5 27.35 31.14 -22.37
CA PRO A 5 26.62 31.95 -21.41
C PRO A 5 25.99 31.04 -20.34
N ILE A 6 26.19 31.47 -19.11
CA ILE A 6 25.50 30.96 -17.91
C ILE A 6 24.03 31.32 -18.10
N CYS A 7 23.15 30.33 -18.11
CA CYS A 7 21.71 30.50 -17.92
C CYS A 7 21.45 30.94 -16.47
N ASP A 8 21.65 32.22 -16.19
CA ASP A 8 21.00 32.93 -15.10
C ASP A 8 19.61 33.34 -15.61
N ASP A 9 18.60 32.57 -15.30
CA ASP A 9 17.21 33.02 -15.22
C ASP A 9 16.31 31.81 -14.94
N LEU A 10 16.02 31.63 -13.67
CA LEU A 10 14.82 31.04 -13.08
C LEU A 10 15.01 30.75 -11.58
N MET A 11 15.63 31.69 -10.89
CA MET A 11 15.47 31.81 -9.43
C MET A 11 14.58 33.01 -9.15
N VAL A 12 13.29 32.89 -9.38
CA VAL A 12 12.31 33.74 -8.69
C VAL A 12 12.24 33.23 -7.26
N SER A 13 13.21 33.66 -6.45
CA SER A 13 13.09 33.57 -5.01
C SER A 13 12.00 34.56 -4.57
N ALA A 14 10.79 34.11 -4.44
CA ALA A 14 9.83 34.76 -3.57
C ALA A 14 10.40 34.67 -2.15
N ARG A 15 11.12 35.72 -1.75
CA ARG A 15 11.38 36.03 -0.34
C ARG A 15 10.05 36.36 0.28
N TYR A 16 9.31 35.33 0.72
CA TYR A 16 8.31 35.51 1.73
C TYR A 16 9.08 35.77 3.03
N GLN A 17 9.03 37.01 3.50
CA GLN A 17 9.38 37.35 4.85
C GLN A 17 8.56 36.40 5.77
N GLN A 18 9.28 35.65 6.56
CA GLN A 18 8.79 34.86 7.67
C GLN A 18 8.20 35.84 8.71
N SER A 19 6.98 36.28 8.50
CA SER A 19 6.16 36.74 9.59
C SER A 19 5.57 35.49 10.23
N ASP A 20 5.91 35.27 11.50
CA ASP A 20 5.37 34.25 12.38
C ASP A 20 3.84 34.34 12.47
N MET A 21 3.14 33.82 11.49
CA MET A 21 1.71 33.51 11.66
C MET A 21 1.61 32.13 12.32
N LYS A 22 1.50 32.15 13.64
CA LYS A 22 1.00 31.02 14.43
C LYS A 22 -0.48 30.83 14.10
N LEU A 23 -0.78 30.19 12.96
CA LEU A 23 -2.12 29.73 12.67
C LEU A 23 -2.40 28.51 13.57
N THR A 24 -3.26 28.67 14.54
CA THR A 24 -3.82 27.58 15.32
C THR A 24 -4.85 26.81 14.48
N ALA A 25 -5.22 25.59 14.88
CA ALA A 25 -6.31 24.83 14.24
C ALA A 25 -7.62 25.65 14.22
N ASP A 26 -7.84 26.52 15.18
CA ASP A 26 -9.00 27.42 15.29
C ASP A 26 -8.96 28.54 14.24
N ASP A 27 -7.77 29.07 13.91
CA ASP A 27 -7.61 30.09 12.87
C ASP A 27 -7.91 29.53 11.48
N LEU A 28 -7.55 28.26 11.22
CA LEU A 28 -7.93 27.53 9.99
C LEU A 28 -9.44 27.27 9.92
N PHE A 29 -10.11 27.20 11.06
CA PHE A 29 -11.58 27.03 11.14
C PHE A 29 -12.34 28.31 10.75
N LEU A 30 -11.78 29.49 11.07
CA LEU A 30 -12.37 30.80 10.71
C LEU A 30 -12.24 31.14 9.24
N LEU A 31 -11.28 30.57 8.52
CA LEU A 31 -11.10 30.72 7.07
C LEU A 31 -12.05 29.84 6.23
N ARG A 32 -13.07 29.25 6.84
CA ARG A 32 -14.01 28.31 6.23
C ARG A 32 -15.02 28.92 5.25
N GLY A 33 -15.08 30.24 5.15
CA GLY A 33 -15.85 30.94 4.13
C GLY A 33 -15.05 31.02 2.82
N ASP A 34 -15.39 30.27 1.80
CA ASP A 34 -14.90 30.40 0.41
C ASP A 34 -13.42 30.14 0.10
N ILE A 35 -12.77 29.17 0.74
CA ILE A 35 -11.51 28.67 0.22
C ILE A 35 -11.82 27.86 -1.04
N SER A 36 -11.62 28.47 -2.20
CA SER A 36 -11.86 27.82 -3.48
C SER A 36 -11.04 26.52 -3.58
N ARG A 37 -11.58 25.50 -4.27
CA ARG A 37 -10.88 24.22 -4.55
C ARG A 37 -9.47 24.41 -5.13
N LYS A 38 -9.17 25.54 -5.75
CA LYS A 38 -7.84 25.94 -6.24
C LYS A 38 -6.85 26.22 -5.11
N PHE A 39 -7.28 26.75 -3.98
CA PHE A 39 -6.39 26.99 -2.84
C PHE A 39 -6.03 25.68 -2.14
N GLN A 40 -6.98 24.76 -2.01
CA GLN A 40 -6.76 23.42 -1.44
C GLN A 40 -5.76 22.60 -2.26
N SER A 41 -5.79 22.72 -3.60
CA SER A 41 -4.83 22.03 -4.48
C SER A 41 -3.40 22.60 -4.40
N ASN A 42 -3.22 23.77 -3.79
CA ASN A 42 -1.92 24.43 -3.65
C ASN A 42 -1.24 24.21 -2.28
N LEU A 43 -1.93 23.58 -1.31
CA LEU A 43 -1.34 23.19 -0.04
C LEU A 43 -0.38 22.02 -0.24
N THR A 44 0.86 22.33 -0.60
CA THR A 44 1.91 21.33 -0.74
C THR A 44 2.30 20.79 0.63
N VAL A 45 2.24 19.48 0.83
CA VAL A 45 2.77 18.85 2.04
C VAL A 45 4.28 18.93 2.01
N THR A 46 4.86 19.69 2.94
CA THR A 46 6.30 19.90 3.01
C THR A 46 6.98 18.86 3.89
N ARG A 47 8.29 18.70 3.72
CA ARG A 47 9.10 17.84 4.58
C ARG A 47 8.99 18.25 6.04
N SER A 48 9.02 19.54 6.35
CA SER A 48 8.85 20.06 7.71
C SER A 48 7.50 19.67 8.35
N MET A 49 6.41 19.61 7.57
CA MET A 49 5.11 19.14 8.08
C MET A 49 5.17 17.65 8.43
N ILE A 50 5.82 16.83 7.60
CA ILE A 50 6.04 15.40 7.88
C ILE A 50 6.91 15.22 9.14
N ASP A 51 8.01 15.96 9.25
CA ASP A 51 8.92 15.84 10.39
C ASP A 51 8.24 16.20 11.72
N ARG A 52 7.30 17.16 11.69
CA ARG A 52 6.50 17.59 12.86
C ARG A 52 5.24 16.76 13.08
N LEU A 53 4.92 15.79 12.20
CA LEU A 53 3.74 14.94 12.36
C LEU A 53 3.82 14.19 13.70
N GLY A 54 2.82 14.34 14.53
CA GLY A 54 2.71 13.71 15.84
C GLY A 54 1.26 13.45 16.23
N LEU A 55 1.05 12.67 17.30
CA LEU A 55 -0.29 12.34 17.78
C LEU A 55 -1.02 13.61 18.22
N GLU A 56 -2.18 13.83 17.65
CA GLU A 56 -3.09 14.91 18.03
C GLU A 56 -4.04 14.43 19.11
N LYS A 57 -4.74 13.32 18.85
CA LYS A 57 -5.74 12.79 19.77
C LYS A 57 -6.01 11.32 19.51
N GLU A 58 -6.32 10.61 20.58
CA GLU A 58 -6.92 9.29 20.55
C GLU A 58 -8.44 9.43 20.74
N LEU A 59 -9.20 8.83 19.83
CA LEU A 59 -10.66 8.78 19.85
C LEU A 59 -11.07 7.40 20.33
N VAL A 60 -11.55 7.31 21.55
CA VAL A 60 -11.93 6.07 22.24
C VAL A 60 -13.45 5.96 22.24
N GLY A 61 -13.99 4.81 21.81
CA GLY A 61 -15.44 4.58 21.77
C GLY A 61 -15.85 3.21 21.23
N HIS A 62 -15.00 2.56 20.42
CA HIS A 62 -15.20 1.18 20.00
C HIS A 62 -14.82 0.18 21.08
N MET A 63 -15.39 -1.04 20.98
CA MET A 63 -15.09 -2.17 21.87
C MET A 63 -14.41 -3.34 21.15
N GLY A 64 -14.07 -3.17 19.89
CA GLY A 64 -13.40 -4.15 19.04
C GLY A 64 -12.41 -3.47 18.08
N CYS A 65 -11.69 -4.30 17.29
CA CYS A 65 -10.74 -3.80 16.30
C CYS A 65 -11.42 -2.83 15.32
N VAL A 66 -10.75 -1.73 14.99
CA VAL A 66 -11.26 -0.75 14.03
C VAL A 66 -10.69 -1.05 12.65
N ASN A 67 -11.49 -1.69 11.79
CA ASN A 67 -11.04 -2.24 10.51
C ASN A 67 -11.08 -1.25 9.35
N CYS A 68 -11.84 -0.18 9.45
CA CYS A 68 -11.93 0.80 8.38
C CYS A 68 -12.26 2.20 8.88
N LEU A 69 -11.77 3.17 8.12
CA LEU A 69 -11.97 4.60 8.33
C LEU A 69 -12.43 5.23 7.02
N GLU A 70 -13.28 6.25 7.11
CA GLU A 70 -13.69 7.04 5.95
C GLU A 70 -13.99 8.48 6.36
N TRP A 71 -13.44 9.43 5.62
CA TRP A 71 -13.78 10.84 5.78
C TRP A 71 -15.04 11.21 4.98
N SER A 72 -15.89 12.04 5.56
CA SER A 72 -16.93 12.71 4.77
C SER A 72 -16.27 13.57 3.68
N ARG A 73 -17.00 13.81 2.58
CA ARG A 73 -16.47 14.54 1.42
C ARG A 73 -15.94 15.94 1.76
N ASP A 74 -16.55 16.60 2.73
CA ASP A 74 -16.15 17.91 3.24
C ASP A 74 -15.11 17.85 4.37
N GLY A 75 -14.79 16.64 4.86
CA GLY A 75 -13.87 16.40 5.97
C GLY A 75 -14.45 16.73 7.35
N SER A 76 -15.72 17.11 7.48
CA SER A 76 -16.31 17.51 8.76
C SER A 76 -16.61 16.33 9.71
N ILE A 77 -16.64 15.11 9.16
CA ILE A 77 -16.96 13.88 9.89
C ILE A 77 -15.96 12.80 9.50
N LEU A 78 -15.47 12.05 10.49
CA LEU A 78 -14.75 10.80 10.30
C LEU A 78 -15.66 9.66 10.73
N ALA A 79 -15.88 8.68 9.85
CA ALA A 79 -16.55 7.42 10.18
C ALA A 79 -15.50 6.36 10.48
N SER A 80 -15.72 5.57 11.52
CA SER A 80 -14.95 4.37 11.84
C SER A 80 -15.88 3.19 12.01
N ALA A 81 -15.50 2.00 11.52
CA ALA A 81 -16.28 0.79 11.68
C ALA A 81 -15.43 -0.35 12.23
N SER A 82 -16.05 -1.20 13.05
CA SER A 82 -15.35 -2.10 13.95
C SER A 82 -16.00 -3.50 14.00
N ASP A 83 -15.25 -4.42 14.60
CA ASP A 83 -15.70 -5.77 14.97
C ASP A 83 -16.84 -5.74 16.00
N ASP A 84 -17.06 -4.62 16.69
CA ASP A 84 -18.20 -4.40 17.59
C ASP A 84 -19.54 -4.19 16.87
N LEU A 85 -19.55 -4.29 15.53
CA LEU A 85 -20.72 -4.17 14.64
C LEU A 85 -21.31 -2.75 14.59
N HIS A 86 -20.57 -1.76 15.08
CA HIS A 86 -20.97 -0.35 15.06
C HIS A 86 -20.14 0.47 14.08
N VAL A 87 -20.77 1.51 13.57
CA VAL A 87 -20.11 2.65 12.95
C VAL A 87 -20.20 3.83 13.90
N ILE A 88 -19.06 4.40 14.26
CA ILE A 88 -19.01 5.63 15.05
C ILE A 88 -18.64 6.80 14.12
N LEU A 89 -19.41 7.88 14.25
CA LEU A 89 -19.18 9.14 13.57
C LEU A 89 -18.55 10.12 14.55
N TRP A 90 -17.37 10.63 14.19
CA TRP A 90 -16.57 11.54 15.01
C TRP A 90 -16.60 12.95 14.47
N ASP A 91 -16.59 13.93 15.35
CA ASP A 91 -16.15 15.28 15.06
C ASP A 91 -14.63 15.33 15.27
N PRO A 92 -13.84 15.35 14.19
CA PRO A 92 -12.38 15.26 14.31
C PRO A 92 -11.77 16.51 14.93
N PHE A 93 -12.45 17.67 14.86
CA PHE A 93 -11.95 18.94 15.36
C PHE A 93 -12.31 19.18 16.84
N ARG A 94 -13.46 18.66 17.28
CA ARG A 94 -13.85 18.69 18.68
C ARG A 94 -13.44 17.45 19.44
N HIS A 95 -12.88 16.46 18.74
CA HIS A 95 -12.45 15.17 19.29
C HIS A 95 -13.58 14.45 20.05
N LYS A 96 -14.78 14.49 19.51
CA LYS A 96 -15.98 13.94 20.17
C LYS A 96 -16.73 12.99 19.22
N GLN A 97 -17.29 11.96 19.83
CA GLN A 97 -18.27 11.11 19.17
C GLN A 97 -19.56 11.92 18.94
N ARG A 98 -20.07 11.92 17.69
CA ARG A 98 -21.36 12.49 17.32
C ARG A 98 -22.47 11.47 17.38
N TYR A 99 -22.24 10.30 16.74
CA TYR A 99 -23.23 9.22 16.65
C TYR A 99 -22.53 7.88 16.76
N SER A 100 -23.26 6.89 17.33
CA SER A 100 -22.92 5.47 17.24
C SER A 100 -24.09 4.76 16.61
N ILE A 101 -23.84 4.06 15.50
CA ILE A 101 -24.87 3.46 14.65
C ILE A 101 -24.65 1.95 14.67
N SER A 102 -25.64 1.20 15.20
CA SER A 102 -25.67 -0.24 15.03
C SER A 102 -26.01 -0.57 13.58
N THR A 103 -25.14 -1.29 12.90
CA THR A 103 -25.29 -1.57 11.47
C THR A 103 -26.26 -2.70 11.16
N GLY A 104 -26.54 -3.56 12.15
CA GLY A 104 -27.31 -4.78 11.99
C GLY A 104 -26.55 -5.92 11.30
N HIS A 105 -25.27 -5.74 11.00
CA HIS A 105 -24.40 -6.86 10.59
C HIS A 105 -24.24 -7.88 11.70
N THR A 106 -23.92 -9.13 11.33
CA THR A 106 -23.67 -10.23 12.27
C THR A 106 -22.22 -10.68 12.26
N GLY A 107 -21.37 -10.04 11.49
CA GLY A 107 -19.94 -10.29 11.38
C GLY A 107 -19.15 -9.00 11.25
N ASN A 108 -17.83 -9.09 11.42
CA ASN A 108 -16.88 -7.98 11.41
C ASN A 108 -17.09 -7.07 10.21
N ILE A 109 -17.13 -5.76 10.44
CA ILE A 109 -17.30 -4.77 9.38
C ILE A 109 -15.92 -4.46 8.79
N PHE A 110 -15.78 -4.59 7.46
CA PHE A 110 -14.51 -4.38 6.76
C PHE A 110 -14.43 -3.09 5.95
N SER A 111 -15.56 -2.49 5.61
CA SER A 111 -15.55 -1.23 4.88
C SER A 111 -16.75 -0.37 5.22
N VAL A 112 -16.54 0.94 5.29
CA VAL A 112 -17.56 1.97 5.40
C VAL A 112 -17.34 3.01 4.31
N LYS A 113 -18.42 3.52 3.70
CA LYS A 113 -18.38 4.56 2.67
C LYS A 113 -19.53 5.54 2.85
N PHE A 114 -19.26 6.84 2.69
CA PHE A 114 -20.31 7.86 2.57
C PHE A 114 -20.87 7.84 1.15
N LEU A 115 -22.15 7.57 1.00
CA LEU A 115 -22.90 7.73 -0.27
C LEU A 115 -23.41 9.16 -0.41
N SER A 116 -23.82 9.74 0.71
CA SER A 116 -24.20 11.15 0.82
C SER A 116 -23.81 11.66 2.21
N THR A 117 -24.15 12.90 2.53
CA THR A 117 -23.95 13.46 3.87
C THR A 117 -24.77 12.74 4.95
N ASP A 118 -25.86 12.07 4.58
CA ASP A 118 -26.76 11.36 5.48
C ASP A 118 -26.76 9.84 5.31
N VAL A 119 -26.20 9.29 4.26
CA VAL A 119 -26.27 7.86 3.97
C VAL A 119 -24.89 7.24 3.99
N LEU A 120 -24.74 6.20 4.82
CA LEU A 120 -23.54 5.35 4.91
C LEU A 120 -23.81 3.97 4.33
N ALA A 121 -22.85 3.45 3.59
CA ALA A 121 -22.81 2.04 3.20
C ALA A 121 -21.73 1.31 3.98
N THR A 122 -22.03 0.08 4.39
CA THR A 122 -21.12 -0.83 5.10
C THR A 122 -21.12 -2.21 4.47
N CYS A 123 -20.03 -2.93 4.60
CA CYS A 123 -19.97 -4.35 4.26
C CYS A 123 -19.21 -5.14 5.32
N ALA A 124 -19.53 -6.43 5.44
CA ALA A 124 -19.05 -7.23 6.55
C ALA A 124 -18.76 -8.69 6.19
N ALA A 125 -18.23 -9.39 7.19
CA ALA A 125 -17.95 -10.83 7.12
C ALA A 125 -19.20 -11.70 6.94
N ASP A 126 -20.38 -11.17 7.22
CA ASP A 126 -21.66 -11.85 7.04
C ASP A 126 -22.13 -11.94 5.57
N GLY A 127 -21.31 -11.48 4.63
CA GLY A 127 -21.61 -11.50 3.19
C GLY A 127 -22.62 -10.42 2.76
N SER A 128 -23.03 -9.53 3.67
CA SER A 128 -24.02 -8.50 3.35
C SER A 128 -23.40 -7.12 3.09
N VAL A 129 -24.06 -6.38 2.22
CA VAL A 129 -23.84 -4.93 2.00
C VAL A 129 -25.09 -4.21 2.49
N ARG A 130 -24.91 -3.22 3.37
CA ARG A 130 -26.00 -2.48 3.98
C ARG A 130 -25.82 -0.98 3.80
N GLY A 131 -26.90 -0.28 3.51
CA GLY A 131 -26.97 1.18 3.45
C GLY A 131 -27.94 1.70 4.53
N ARG A 132 -27.52 2.70 5.30
CA ARG A 132 -28.34 3.32 6.35
C ARG A 132 -28.31 4.83 6.29
N SER A 133 -29.47 5.46 6.51
CA SER A 133 -29.56 6.88 6.79
C SER A 133 -29.11 7.14 8.23
N VAL A 134 -28.23 8.12 8.40
CA VAL A 134 -27.71 8.55 9.73
C VAL A 134 -28.79 9.24 10.53
N SER A 135 -29.60 10.09 9.89
CA SER A 135 -30.63 10.92 10.55
C SER A 135 -31.86 10.12 10.97
N THR A 136 -32.33 9.21 10.12
CA THR A 136 -33.55 8.43 10.36
C THR A 136 -33.30 7.02 10.91
N GLY A 137 -32.06 6.51 10.75
CA GLY A 137 -31.72 5.12 11.06
C GLY A 137 -32.37 4.08 10.11
N SER A 138 -33.07 4.54 9.06
CA SER A 138 -33.73 3.64 8.12
C SER A 138 -32.76 2.92 7.20
N ASN A 139 -33.13 1.70 6.80
CA ASN A 139 -32.39 0.95 5.78
C ASN A 139 -32.65 1.53 4.39
N VAL A 140 -31.59 1.86 3.68
CA VAL A 140 -31.61 2.37 2.28
C VAL A 140 -31.25 1.24 1.32
N LEU A 141 -30.37 0.34 1.74
CA LEU A 141 -29.93 -0.82 0.97
C LEU A 141 -29.72 -2.00 1.91
N GLU A 142 -30.15 -3.18 1.49
CA GLU A 142 -29.75 -4.46 2.07
C GLU A 142 -29.55 -5.46 0.93
N CYS A 143 -28.30 -5.92 0.76
CA CYS A 143 -27.93 -6.92 -0.24
C CYS A 143 -27.17 -8.05 0.40
N ARG A 144 -27.56 -9.30 0.09
CA ARG A 144 -26.94 -10.55 0.54
C ARG A 144 -26.58 -11.45 -0.64
N CYS A 145 -26.17 -10.85 -1.75
CA CYS A 145 -25.84 -11.59 -2.98
C CYS A 145 -24.43 -12.18 -2.98
N HIS A 146 -23.55 -11.75 -2.07
CA HIS A 146 -22.27 -12.40 -1.87
C HIS A 146 -22.40 -13.67 -1.05
N CYS A 147 -21.69 -14.73 -1.49
CA CYS A 147 -21.62 -16.02 -0.79
C CYS A 147 -20.39 -16.08 0.14
N GLY A 148 -19.52 -15.08 0.12
CA GLY A 148 -18.32 -14.95 0.95
C GLY A 148 -18.27 -13.63 1.68
N ARG A 149 -17.23 -13.44 2.51
CA ARG A 149 -17.01 -12.17 3.22
C ARG A 149 -16.85 -11.02 2.23
N VAL A 150 -17.50 -9.89 2.46
CA VAL A 150 -17.35 -8.69 1.63
C VAL A 150 -16.26 -7.82 2.23
N LYS A 151 -15.16 -7.65 1.51
CA LYS A 151 -13.94 -7.03 2.04
C LYS A 151 -13.88 -5.53 1.81
N ARG A 152 -14.41 -5.04 0.70
CA ARG A 152 -14.25 -3.62 0.35
C ARG A 152 -15.43 -3.08 -0.45
N LEU A 153 -15.75 -1.82 -0.18
CA LEU A 153 -16.68 -1.00 -0.96
C LEU A 153 -15.93 0.08 -1.73
N ALA A 154 -16.46 0.45 -2.88
CA ALA A 154 -16.00 1.60 -3.64
C ALA A 154 -17.19 2.43 -4.12
N VAL A 155 -17.02 3.75 -4.13
CA VAL A 155 -18.02 4.74 -4.55
C VAL A 155 -17.36 5.71 -5.52
N ALA A 156 -18.07 6.09 -6.57
CA ALA A 156 -17.61 7.14 -7.46
C ALA A 156 -18.03 8.52 -6.90
N PRO A 157 -17.11 9.49 -6.81
CA PRO A 157 -17.42 10.81 -6.25
C PRO A 157 -18.56 11.56 -6.95
N GLU A 158 -18.74 11.31 -8.25
CA GLU A 158 -19.75 11.97 -9.09
C GLU A 158 -21.05 11.18 -9.21
N SER A 159 -21.11 9.96 -8.67
CA SER A 159 -22.26 9.06 -8.77
C SER A 159 -22.60 8.47 -7.40
N PRO A 160 -23.15 9.25 -6.48
CA PRO A 160 -23.39 8.83 -5.10
C PRO A 160 -24.44 7.72 -4.95
N HIS A 161 -25.17 7.41 -6.01
CA HIS A 161 -26.12 6.32 -6.09
C HIS A 161 -25.51 5.00 -6.57
N MET A 162 -24.26 5.02 -7.04
CA MET A 162 -23.55 3.83 -7.50
C MET A 162 -22.54 3.35 -6.46
N LEU A 163 -22.62 2.09 -6.11
CA LEU A 163 -21.75 1.42 -5.15
C LEU A 163 -21.24 0.12 -5.76
N TRP A 164 -20.00 -0.20 -5.51
CA TRP A 164 -19.39 -1.50 -5.85
C TRP A 164 -18.91 -2.20 -4.61
N SER A 165 -19.10 -3.51 -4.56
CA SER A 165 -18.59 -4.38 -3.48
C SER A 165 -17.70 -5.48 -4.04
N ALA A 166 -16.65 -5.81 -3.30
CA ALA A 166 -15.71 -6.88 -3.62
C ALA A 166 -15.71 -7.93 -2.51
N GLY A 167 -15.94 -9.19 -2.86
CA GLY A 167 -16.10 -10.31 -1.93
C GLY A 167 -15.11 -11.46 -2.14
N GLU A 168 -14.92 -12.24 -1.10
CA GLU A 168 -14.07 -13.45 -1.12
C GLU A 168 -14.64 -14.58 -1.97
N ASP A 169 -15.89 -14.46 -2.42
CA ASP A 169 -16.48 -15.32 -3.44
C ASP A 169 -15.94 -15.06 -4.87
N GLY A 170 -15.03 -14.10 -5.01
CA GLY A 170 -14.42 -13.71 -6.28
C GLY A 170 -15.29 -12.80 -7.13
N LEU A 171 -16.39 -12.31 -6.58
CA LEU A 171 -17.30 -11.44 -7.30
C LEU A 171 -17.07 -9.97 -6.95
N VAL A 172 -17.24 -9.12 -7.97
CA VAL A 172 -17.45 -7.69 -7.80
C VAL A 172 -18.87 -7.39 -8.24
N LEU A 173 -19.70 -6.92 -7.30
CA LEU A 173 -21.08 -6.57 -7.54
C LEU A 173 -21.25 -5.07 -7.70
N GLN A 174 -22.19 -4.67 -8.55
CA GLN A 174 -22.60 -3.29 -8.73
C GLN A 174 -23.99 -3.08 -8.14
N HIS A 175 -24.16 -2.04 -7.36
CA HIS A 175 -25.43 -1.66 -6.74
C HIS A 175 -25.84 -0.27 -7.21
N ASP A 176 -27.05 -0.14 -7.74
CA ASP A 176 -27.66 1.15 -8.06
C ASP A 176 -28.79 1.41 -7.04
N LEU A 177 -28.61 2.42 -6.20
CA LEU A 177 -29.59 2.76 -5.16
C LEU A 177 -30.91 3.33 -5.69
N ARG A 178 -30.98 3.64 -6.98
CA ARG A 178 -32.21 4.12 -7.63
C ARG A 178 -33.14 2.98 -8.02
N GLU A 179 -32.60 1.76 -8.09
CA GLU A 179 -33.34 0.56 -8.47
C GLU A 179 -33.60 -0.30 -7.23
N PRO A 180 -34.81 -0.84 -7.07
CA PRO A 180 -35.10 -1.77 -5.99
C PRO A 180 -34.26 -3.04 -6.17
N HIS A 181 -33.49 -3.39 -5.16
CA HIS A 181 -32.66 -4.59 -5.17
C HIS A 181 -33.42 -5.79 -4.59
N HIS A 182 -33.52 -6.86 -5.37
CA HIS A 182 -34.07 -8.14 -4.94
C HIS A 182 -32.97 -9.22 -4.95
N CYS A 183 -32.62 -9.74 -3.78
CA CYS A 183 -31.66 -10.84 -3.63
C CYS A 183 -32.32 -12.18 -4.03
N ASN A 184 -32.56 -12.39 -5.32
CA ASN A 184 -33.04 -13.66 -5.84
C ASN A 184 -31.88 -14.48 -6.41
N SER A 185 -31.83 -15.75 -6.04
CA SER A 185 -30.76 -16.70 -6.38
C SER A 185 -30.60 -16.97 -7.89
N ASP A 186 -31.58 -16.60 -8.72
CA ASP A 186 -31.61 -17.00 -10.13
C ASP A 186 -31.16 -15.94 -11.12
N THR A 187 -30.89 -14.71 -10.70
CA THR A 187 -30.40 -13.66 -11.59
C THR A 187 -29.14 -13.00 -11.02
N ASN A 188 -27.99 -13.39 -11.55
CA ASN A 188 -26.70 -12.69 -11.34
C ASN A 188 -26.67 -11.29 -12.00
N SER A 189 -27.79 -10.56 -11.99
CA SER A 189 -27.95 -9.29 -12.70
C SER A 189 -26.97 -8.19 -12.21
N ASN A 190 -26.49 -8.32 -10.98
CA ASN A 190 -25.60 -7.33 -10.36
C ASN A 190 -24.11 -7.69 -10.47
N VAL A 191 -23.76 -8.84 -11.04
CA VAL A 191 -22.35 -9.25 -11.17
C VAL A 191 -21.67 -8.42 -12.24
N LEU A 192 -20.76 -7.55 -11.82
CA LEU A 192 -19.95 -6.76 -12.72
C LEU A 192 -18.70 -7.51 -13.17
N VAL A 193 -17.97 -8.11 -12.24
CA VAL A 193 -16.75 -8.90 -12.50
C VAL A 193 -16.83 -10.22 -11.75
N ASN A 194 -16.44 -11.29 -12.42
CA ASN A 194 -16.25 -12.61 -11.84
C ASN A 194 -14.78 -13.00 -12.01
N LEU A 195 -14.06 -13.12 -10.89
CA LEU A 195 -12.65 -13.45 -10.89
C LEU A 195 -12.49 -14.98 -10.84
N ILE A 196 -11.91 -15.53 -11.92
CA ILE A 196 -11.47 -16.92 -11.96
C ILE A 196 -9.94 -16.92 -12.08
N ASN A 197 -9.25 -17.60 -11.16
CA ASN A 197 -7.81 -17.73 -11.22
C ASN A 197 -7.37 -18.72 -12.31
N HIS A 198 -6.05 -18.82 -12.54
CA HIS A 198 -5.46 -19.70 -13.55
C HIS A 198 -5.75 -21.21 -13.34
N MET A 199 -6.22 -21.59 -12.14
CA MET A 199 -6.60 -22.97 -11.81
C MET A 199 -8.10 -23.24 -12.00
N GLY A 200 -8.85 -22.30 -12.58
CA GLY A 200 -10.30 -22.39 -12.75
C GLY A 200 -11.09 -22.20 -11.45
N ARG A 201 -10.44 -21.75 -10.37
CA ARG A 201 -11.08 -21.39 -9.09
C ARG A 201 -11.26 -19.87 -9.04
N TYR A 202 -12.27 -19.43 -8.28
CA TYR A 202 -12.44 -18.02 -8.00
C TYR A 202 -11.25 -17.48 -7.21
N ALA A 203 -10.70 -16.37 -7.67
CA ALA A 203 -9.75 -15.58 -6.90
C ALA A 203 -10.55 -14.65 -5.99
N GLU A 204 -10.26 -14.66 -4.69
CA GLU A 204 -10.93 -13.80 -3.71
C GLU A 204 -10.63 -12.33 -3.99
N ALA A 205 -11.67 -11.51 -4.21
CA ALA A 205 -11.49 -10.07 -4.37
C ALA A 205 -11.27 -9.43 -2.99
N LYS A 206 -10.07 -8.92 -2.75
CA LYS A 206 -9.68 -8.35 -1.44
C LYS A 206 -9.86 -6.84 -1.37
N CYS A 207 -9.70 -6.15 -2.48
CA CYS A 207 -9.79 -4.69 -2.53
C CYS A 207 -10.25 -4.17 -3.89
N ILE A 208 -10.86 -2.99 -3.85
CA ILE A 208 -11.45 -2.33 -5.02
C ILE A 208 -11.29 -0.81 -4.87
N SER A 209 -11.03 -0.12 -5.97
CA SER A 209 -10.95 1.34 -6.00
C SER A 209 -11.45 1.87 -7.33
N VAL A 210 -12.20 2.98 -7.29
CA VAL A 210 -12.67 3.71 -8.48
C VAL A 210 -11.72 4.86 -8.76
N ASN A 211 -11.40 5.09 -10.03
CA ASN A 211 -10.57 6.22 -10.44
C ASN A 211 -11.33 7.54 -10.22
N PRO A 212 -10.81 8.47 -9.41
CA PRO A 212 -11.52 9.71 -9.06
C PRO A 212 -11.70 10.69 -10.22
N ARG A 213 -10.90 10.53 -11.30
CA ARG A 213 -10.99 11.37 -12.51
C ARG A 213 -11.67 10.67 -13.67
N ARG A 214 -11.72 9.34 -13.65
CA ARG A 214 -12.33 8.50 -14.69
C ARG A 214 -13.22 7.45 -14.01
N PRO A 215 -14.44 7.82 -13.57
CA PRO A 215 -15.30 6.95 -12.75
C PRO A 215 -15.66 5.60 -13.38
N HIS A 216 -15.46 5.46 -14.69
CA HIS A 216 -15.62 4.20 -15.40
C HIS A 216 -14.42 3.25 -15.27
N GLN A 217 -13.31 3.68 -14.65
CA GLN A 217 -12.15 2.83 -14.40
C GLN A 217 -12.19 2.29 -12.97
N LEU A 218 -12.09 0.97 -12.86
CA LEU A 218 -12.16 0.22 -11.63
C LEU A 218 -10.90 -0.64 -11.48
N ALA A 219 -10.15 -0.44 -10.41
CA ALA A 219 -9.03 -1.29 -10.04
C ALA A 219 -9.49 -2.34 -9.03
N VAL A 220 -9.15 -3.60 -9.26
CA VAL A 220 -9.47 -4.74 -8.41
C VAL A 220 -8.20 -5.50 -8.07
N GLY A 221 -7.93 -5.69 -6.79
CA GLY A 221 -6.89 -6.55 -6.26
C GLY A 221 -7.49 -7.80 -5.61
N ALA A 222 -6.79 -8.91 -5.74
CA ALA A 222 -7.25 -10.22 -5.29
C ALA A 222 -6.17 -10.96 -4.48
N ASN A 223 -6.50 -12.16 -3.99
CA ASN A 223 -5.54 -13.06 -3.34
C ASN A 223 -4.62 -13.77 -4.34
N ASP A 224 -4.42 -13.15 -5.50
CA ASP A 224 -3.45 -13.55 -6.51
C ASP A 224 -2.48 -12.39 -6.82
N PHE A 225 -1.56 -12.63 -7.76
CA PHE A 225 -0.52 -11.65 -8.10
C PHE A 225 -0.98 -10.43 -8.89
N TYR A 226 -2.25 -10.41 -9.32
CA TYR A 226 -2.68 -9.46 -10.32
C TYR A 226 -3.53 -8.35 -9.71
N VAL A 227 -3.18 -7.11 -10.02
CA VAL A 227 -4.10 -5.98 -9.95
C VAL A 227 -4.67 -5.76 -11.33
N ARG A 228 -5.98 -5.76 -11.43
CA ARG A 228 -6.70 -5.70 -12.69
C ARG A 228 -7.43 -4.36 -12.81
N LEU A 229 -7.28 -3.71 -13.95
CA LEU A 229 -7.98 -2.48 -14.28
C LEU A 229 -9.10 -2.78 -15.29
N TYR A 230 -10.31 -2.52 -14.91
CA TYR A 230 -11.51 -2.69 -15.74
C TYR A 230 -12.09 -1.35 -16.19
N ASP A 231 -12.78 -1.37 -17.32
CA ASP A 231 -13.69 -0.31 -17.73
C ASP A 231 -15.12 -0.79 -17.50
N THR A 232 -15.84 -0.14 -16.59
CA THR A 232 -17.20 -0.56 -16.20
C THR A 232 -18.22 -0.51 -17.35
N ARG A 233 -17.89 0.16 -18.45
CA ARG A 233 -18.72 0.24 -19.67
C ARG A 233 -18.48 -0.95 -20.61
N MET A 234 -17.33 -1.63 -20.49
CA MET A 234 -16.90 -2.72 -21.37
C MET A 234 -16.09 -3.77 -20.60
N ILE A 235 -16.75 -4.62 -19.83
CA ILE A 235 -16.11 -5.49 -18.82
C ILE A 235 -15.60 -6.84 -19.37
N LYS A 236 -15.66 -7.08 -20.64
CA LYS A 236 -15.32 -8.42 -21.19
C LYS A 236 -13.92 -8.91 -20.85
N LEU A 237 -12.95 -8.01 -20.65
CA LEU A 237 -11.57 -8.32 -20.26
C LEU A 237 -10.97 -7.17 -19.47
N ALA A 238 -10.06 -7.44 -18.53
CA ALA A 238 -9.28 -6.42 -17.86
C ALA A 238 -8.45 -5.64 -18.88
N LYS A 239 -8.54 -4.31 -18.90
CA LYS A 239 -7.78 -3.43 -19.80
C LYS A 239 -6.29 -3.48 -19.54
N LEU A 240 -5.91 -3.64 -18.28
CA LEU A 240 -4.53 -3.63 -17.81
C LEU A 240 -4.41 -4.59 -16.65
N GLN A 241 -3.32 -5.34 -16.64
CA GLN A 241 -2.96 -6.18 -15.51
C GLN A 241 -1.56 -5.82 -15.06
N VAL A 242 -1.39 -5.60 -13.77
CA VAL A 242 -0.11 -5.27 -13.14
C VAL A 242 0.24 -6.38 -12.18
N ARG A 243 1.46 -6.87 -12.25
CA ARG A 243 1.99 -7.87 -11.32
C ARG A 243 3.49 -7.67 -11.11
N PRO A 244 4.06 -8.16 -10.00
CA PRO A 244 5.51 -8.31 -9.88
C PRO A 244 6.02 -9.34 -10.90
N ASN A 245 7.16 -9.06 -11.52
CA ASN A 245 7.86 -9.99 -12.42
C ASN A 245 8.57 -11.11 -11.64
N GLU A 246 7.89 -11.76 -10.70
CA GLU A 246 8.45 -12.80 -9.84
C GLU A 246 8.16 -14.22 -10.35
N HIS A 247 8.96 -15.18 -9.90
CA HIS A 247 8.81 -16.61 -10.22
C HIS A 247 7.46 -17.18 -9.70
N PRO A 248 6.98 -18.33 -10.25
CA PRO A 248 5.59 -18.77 -10.17
C PRO A 248 5.01 -19.08 -8.79
N PHE A 249 5.73 -18.99 -7.69
CA PHE A 249 5.26 -19.52 -6.41
C PHE A 249 5.56 -18.75 -5.11
N PRO A 250 5.44 -17.45 -4.97
CA PRO A 250 4.98 -16.93 -3.69
C PRO A 250 3.50 -16.58 -3.78
N LYS A 251 2.69 -17.05 -2.83
CA LYS A 251 1.31 -16.60 -2.65
C LYS A 251 1.34 -15.16 -2.14
N LYS A 252 1.41 -14.17 -3.04
CA LYS A 252 1.26 -12.76 -2.68
C LYS A 252 -0.17 -12.36 -2.97
N SER A 253 -0.86 -11.82 -1.98
CA SER A 253 -2.18 -11.25 -2.12
C SER A 253 -2.09 -9.73 -2.19
N THR A 254 -2.96 -9.11 -2.96
CA THR A 254 -3.16 -7.66 -2.92
C THR A 254 -4.09 -7.33 -1.76
N THR A 255 -3.58 -6.67 -0.73
CA THR A 255 -4.38 -6.30 0.45
C THR A 255 -5.08 -4.96 0.27
N TYR A 256 -4.54 -4.06 -0.55
CA TYR A 256 -5.14 -2.76 -0.81
C TYR A 256 -4.76 -2.21 -2.18
N VAL A 257 -5.68 -1.48 -2.80
CA VAL A 257 -5.45 -0.73 -4.05
C VAL A 257 -6.12 0.62 -3.96
N THR A 258 -5.45 1.68 -4.39
CA THR A 258 -6.03 3.02 -4.48
C THR A 258 -5.44 3.80 -5.64
N PHE A 259 -6.23 4.71 -6.23
CA PHE A 259 -5.75 5.65 -7.23
C PHE A 259 -5.18 6.91 -6.57
N SER A 260 -4.24 7.54 -7.26
CA SER A 260 -3.81 8.90 -6.94
C SER A 260 -4.95 9.91 -7.20
N HIS A 261 -4.87 11.10 -6.60
CA HIS A 261 -5.90 12.14 -6.76
C HIS A 261 -6.10 12.61 -8.21
N ASP A 262 -5.08 12.51 -9.03
CA ASP A 262 -5.14 12.82 -10.47
C ASP A 262 -5.60 11.63 -11.33
N GLY A 263 -5.75 10.44 -10.73
CA GLY A 263 -6.21 9.21 -11.37
C GLY A 263 -5.21 8.61 -12.37
N ASN A 264 -3.95 9.01 -12.33
CA ASN A 264 -2.92 8.55 -13.26
C ASN A 264 -2.04 7.44 -12.71
N GLU A 265 -1.97 7.31 -11.38
CA GLU A 265 -1.17 6.29 -10.70
C GLU A 265 -2.07 5.38 -9.84
N ILE A 266 -1.63 4.16 -9.66
CA ILE A 266 -2.24 3.18 -8.74
C ILE A 266 -1.21 2.79 -7.69
N LEU A 267 -1.56 2.94 -6.44
CA LEU A 267 -0.80 2.44 -5.31
C LEU A 267 -1.37 1.09 -4.89
N VAL A 268 -0.50 0.11 -4.74
CA VAL A 268 -0.86 -1.27 -4.37
C VAL A 268 -0.10 -1.67 -3.12
N ASN A 269 -0.80 -2.19 -2.12
CA ASN A 269 -0.18 -2.84 -0.98
C ASN A 269 -0.26 -4.36 -1.15
N LEU A 270 0.89 -5.02 -1.06
CA LEU A 270 1.03 -6.46 -1.26
C LEU A 270 1.32 -7.14 0.08
N GLY A 271 0.61 -8.23 0.37
CA GLY A 271 1.01 -9.18 1.38
C GLY A 271 2.23 -9.96 0.90
N SER A 272 3.29 -10.03 1.70
CA SER A 272 4.51 -10.74 1.34
C SER A 272 4.50 -12.14 1.93
N GLU A 273 4.73 -13.14 1.08
CA GLU A 273 5.22 -14.44 1.51
C GLU A 273 6.74 -14.50 1.45
N GLN A 274 7.30 -15.29 2.35
CA GLN A 274 8.73 -15.53 2.48
C GLN A 274 9.40 -16.03 1.21
N VAL A 275 10.58 -15.49 0.96
CA VAL A 275 11.63 -16.19 0.26
C VAL A 275 12.65 -16.60 1.33
N SER A 276 12.78 -17.89 1.57
CA SER A 276 13.84 -18.46 2.41
C SER A 276 15.19 -17.97 1.89
N ALA A 277 15.93 -17.27 2.71
CA ALA A 277 17.26 -16.81 2.41
C ALA A 277 18.22 -17.28 3.48
N ASN A 278 19.24 -17.95 3.04
CA ASN A 278 20.46 -18.09 3.79
C ASN A 278 21.31 -16.82 3.63
N ASP A 279 21.93 -16.45 4.75
CA ASP A 279 23.15 -15.69 4.94
C ASP A 279 22.98 -14.25 5.41
N MET A 280 23.22 -14.17 6.74
CA MET A 280 23.74 -12.98 7.40
C MET A 280 25.07 -12.58 6.75
N VAL A 281 25.04 -11.60 5.86
CA VAL A 281 26.27 -10.93 5.42
C VAL A 281 26.49 -9.72 6.30
N ASN A 282 27.63 -9.73 6.96
CA ASN A 282 28.20 -8.69 7.80
C ASN A 282 27.77 -7.28 7.43
N SER A 283 27.24 -6.60 8.42
CA SER A 283 26.64 -5.28 8.47
C SER A 283 27.46 -4.15 7.85
N GLY A 284 27.41 -4.04 6.51
CA GLY A 284 27.67 -2.76 5.89
C GLY A 284 26.39 -1.91 5.97
N ASN A 285 26.50 -0.61 6.22
CA ASN A 285 25.35 0.29 6.25
C ASN A 285 24.76 0.49 4.84
N TYR A 286 24.19 -0.59 4.28
CA TYR A 286 23.62 -0.56 2.93
C TYR A 286 22.32 0.24 2.85
N MET A 287 21.65 0.43 3.98
CA MET A 287 20.47 1.28 4.05
C MET A 287 20.83 2.74 3.78
N GLY A 288 21.79 3.29 4.52
CA GLY A 288 22.27 4.66 4.29
C GLY A 288 22.87 4.85 2.89
N ALA A 289 23.53 3.81 2.35
CA ALA A 289 24.03 3.87 0.97
C ALA A 289 22.89 3.99 -0.05
N VAL A 290 21.82 3.20 0.08
CA VAL A 290 20.65 3.27 -0.82
C VAL A 290 19.95 4.62 -0.68
N GLU A 291 19.82 5.17 0.52
CA GLU A 291 19.22 6.50 0.74
C GLU A 291 20.01 7.60 0.05
N LEU A 292 21.33 7.61 0.19
CA LEU A 292 22.19 8.57 -0.48
C LEU A 292 22.13 8.44 -2.01
N TYR A 293 22.13 7.20 -2.54
CA TYR A 293 21.96 7.00 -3.99
C TYR A 293 20.57 7.40 -4.47
N ASN A 294 19.51 7.21 -3.68
CA ASN A 294 18.18 7.69 -4.03
C ASN A 294 18.15 9.21 -4.18
N GLU A 295 18.78 9.93 -3.27
CA GLU A 295 18.92 11.40 -3.36
C GLU A 295 19.80 11.82 -4.55
N ALA A 296 20.92 11.16 -4.74
CA ALA A 296 21.85 11.46 -5.84
C ALA A 296 21.20 11.24 -7.21
N VAL A 297 20.41 10.19 -7.41
CA VAL A 297 19.67 9.93 -8.66
C VAL A 297 18.60 11.00 -8.90
N VAL A 298 17.99 11.56 -7.84
CA VAL A 298 17.02 12.65 -7.97
C VAL A 298 17.71 13.95 -8.44
N LEU A 299 18.95 14.19 -7.97
CA LEU A 299 19.73 15.38 -8.33
C LEU A 299 20.38 15.24 -9.71
N CYS A 300 20.87 14.05 -10.06
CA CYS A 300 21.59 13.77 -11.30
C CYS A 300 20.99 12.54 -12.01
N PRO A 301 19.81 12.65 -12.64
CA PRO A 301 19.10 11.51 -13.22
C PRO A 301 19.78 10.88 -14.46
N ASP A 302 20.72 11.61 -15.09
CA ASP A 302 21.40 11.17 -16.32
C ASP A 302 22.76 10.50 -16.05
N CYS A 303 23.07 10.15 -14.79
CA CYS A 303 24.35 9.55 -14.44
C CYS A 303 24.23 8.02 -14.29
N ALA A 304 24.68 7.26 -15.28
CA ALA A 304 24.65 5.79 -15.29
C ALA A 304 25.33 5.15 -14.07
N ILE A 305 26.41 5.75 -13.58
CA ILE A 305 27.20 5.24 -12.44
C ILE A 305 26.34 5.20 -11.16
N LEU A 306 25.49 6.20 -10.92
CA LEU A 306 24.64 6.28 -9.74
C LEU A 306 23.64 5.13 -9.70
N TYR A 307 22.94 4.87 -10.81
CA TYR A 307 22.04 3.71 -10.94
C TYR A 307 22.77 2.40 -10.73
N SER A 308 23.93 2.23 -11.39
CA SER A 308 24.70 1.00 -11.24
C SER A 308 25.16 0.75 -9.80
N ASN A 309 25.58 1.80 -9.09
CA ASN A 309 26.01 1.67 -7.69
C ASN A 309 24.81 1.46 -6.74
N ARG A 310 23.67 2.10 -7.00
CA ARG A 310 22.44 1.83 -6.26
C ARG A 310 22.00 0.37 -6.46
N ALA A 311 22.04 -0.16 -7.68
CA ALA A 311 21.78 -1.57 -7.93
C ALA A 311 22.67 -2.49 -7.08
N ALA A 312 23.97 -2.18 -6.99
CA ALA A 312 24.89 -2.96 -6.15
C ALA A 312 24.54 -2.88 -4.66
N ALA A 313 24.15 -1.71 -4.16
CA ALA A 313 23.75 -1.52 -2.77
C ALA A 313 22.43 -2.25 -2.46
N LEU A 314 21.46 -2.19 -3.37
CA LEU A 314 20.19 -2.92 -3.28
C LEU A 314 20.41 -4.44 -3.24
N MET A 315 21.19 -4.99 -4.16
CA MET A 315 21.51 -6.42 -4.18
C MET A 315 22.21 -6.90 -2.89
N ARG A 316 22.93 -6.02 -2.20
CA ARG A 316 23.60 -6.34 -0.93
C ARG A 316 22.68 -6.13 0.27
N ARG A 317 21.80 -5.13 0.25
CA ARG A 317 20.78 -4.94 1.28
C ARG A 317 19.79 -6.11 1.28
N ALA A 318 19.48 -6.64 0.11
CA ALA A 318 18.68 -7.83 -0.12
C ALA A 318 17.30 -7.83 0.59
N TRP A 319 16.67 -6.67 0.73
CA TRP A 319 15.28 -6.62 1.19
C TRP A 319 14.35 -7.17 0.10
N ALA A 320 13.16 -7.63 0.53
CA ALA A 320 12.15 -8.08 -0.42
C ALA A 320 11.82 -6.98 -1.43
N GLY A 321 12.03 -7.24 -2.72
CA GLY A 321 11.88 -6.26 -3.80
C GLY A 321 13.17 -5.56 -4.24
N ASP A 322 14.25 -5.60 -3.46
CA ASP A 322 15.51 -4.93 -3.82
C ASP A 322 16.13 -5.45 -5.11
N THR A 323 16.08 -6.75 -5.34
CA THR A 323 16.63 -7.35 -6.56
C THR A 323 15.89 -6.87 -7.81
N TYR A 324 14.57 -6.64 -7.72
CA TYR A 324 13.81 -6.02 -8.82
C TYR A 324 14.19 -4.57 -9.05
N ALA A 325 14.31 -3.79 -7.99
CA ALA A 325 14.78 -2.42 -8.08
C ALA A 325 16.20 -2.36 -8.68
N ALA A 326 17.07 -3.31 -8.33
CA ALA A 326 18.40 -3.44 -8.91
C ALA A 326 18.36 -3.77 -10.41
N VAL A 327 17.45 -4.63 -10.88
CA VAL A 327 17.22 -4.89 -12.31
C VAL A 327 16.81 -3.62 -13.04
N GLN A 328 15.87 -2.86 -12.50
CA GLN A 328 15.43 -1.58 -13.07
C GLN A 328 16.60 -0.58 -13.18
N ASP A 329 17.40 -0.47 -12.12
CA ASP A 329 18.58 0.39 -12.09
C ASP A 329 19.65 -0.05 -13.10
N CYS A 330 19.87 -1.36 -13.27
CA CYS A 330 20.78 -1.86 -14.29
C CYS A 330 20.31 -1.50 -15.70
N TYR A 331 19.01 -1.61 -16.00
CA TYR A 331 18.46 -1.19 -17.28
C TYR A 331 18.59 0.32 -17.49
N ALA A 332 18.31 1.15 -16.47
CA ALA A 332 18.49 2.58 -16.54
C ALA A 332 19.96 2.95 -16.82
N ALA A 333 20.90 2.33 -16.11
CA ALA A 333 22.33 2.54 -16.33
C ALA A 333 22.79 2.15 -17.74
N ILE A 334 22.32 1.01 -18.27
CA ILE A 334 22.65 0.53 -19.62
C ILE A 334 22.04 1.44 -20.69
N LYS A 335 20.85 1.99 -20.46
CA LYS A 335 20.21 2.95 -21.36
C LYS A 335 20.98 4.26 -21.43
N LEU A 336 21.54 4.74 -20.31
CA LEU A 336 22.35 5.96 -20.24
C LEU A 336 23.78 5.73 -20.78
N ASP A 337 24.38 4.60 -20.46
CA ASP A 337 25.70 4.18 -20.95
C ASP A 337 25.67 2.71 -21.34
N SER A 338 25.53 2.45 -22.64
CA SER A 338 25.47 1.09 -23.18
C SER A 338 26.76 0.29 -22.97
N ASN A 339 27.90 0.94 -22.70
CA ASN A 339 29.20 0.31 -22.48
C ASN A 339 29.55 0.13 -21.00
N HIS A 340 28.63 0.40 -20.08
CA HIS A 340 28.86 0.28 -18.64
C HIS A 340 28.94 -1.19 -18.21
N VAL A 341 30.13 -1.76 -18.23
CA VAL A 341 30.43 -3.20 -18.00
C VAL A 341 29.77 -3.76 -16.73
N LYS A 342 29.87 -3.01 -15.61
CA LYS A 342 29.35 -3.48 -14.32
C LYS A 342 27.83 -3.65 -14.31
N SER A 343 27.08 -2.82 -15.05
CA SER A 343 25.61 -2.91 -15.11
C SER A 343 25.16 -4.14 -15.88
N HIS A 344 25.80 -4.48 -16.98
CA HIS A 344 25.48 -5.70 -17.73
C HIS A 344 25.71 -6.96 -16.90
N PHE A 345 26.83 -7.06 -16.18
CA PHE A 345 27.10 -8.20 -15.32
C PHE A 345 26.12 -8.28 -14.13
N ARG A 346 25.84 -7.12 -13.48
CA ARG A 346 24.88 -7.05 -12.36
C ARG A 346 23.46 -7.41 -12.81
N LEU A 347 23.07 -7.04 -14.04
CA LEU A 347 21.79 -7.41 -14.61
C LEU A 347 21.63 -8.93 -14.69
N ALA A 348 22.61 -9.62 -15.30
CA ALA A 348 22.59 -11.08 -15.39
C ALA A 348 22.55 -11.74 -14.00
N LYS A 349 23.33 -11.23 -13.04
CA LYS A 349 23.32 -11.73 -11.67
C LYS A 349 21.98 -11.50 -10.97
N ALA A 350 21.40 -10.30 -11.06
CA ALA A 350 20.12 -9.98 -10.46
C ALA A 350 18.97 -10.83 -11.07
N LEU A 351 19.00 -11.08 -12.38
CA LEU A 351 18.03 -11.99 -13.03
C LEU A 351 18.18 -13.42 -12.51
N MET A 352 19.42 -13.88 -12.29
CA MET A 352 19.66 -15.20 -11.69
C MET A 352 19.13 -15.27 -10.25
N ASP A 353 19.38 -14.24 -9.44
CA ASP A 353 18.85 -14.14 -8.06
C ASP A 353 17.31 -14.14 -8.03
N LEU A 354 16.66 -13.61 -9.08
CA LEU A 354 15.21 -13.66 -9.30
C LEU A 354 14.70 -14.99 -9.86
N LYS A 355 15.56 -16.02 -9.99
CA LYS A 355 15.22 -17.31 -10.61
C LYS A 355 14.79 -17.22 -12.09
N ARG A 356 15.19 -16.18 -12.79
CA ARG A 356 14.96 -15.97 -14.23
C ARG A 356 16.17 -16.48 -15.05
N ALA A 357 16.48 -17.78 -14.92
CA ALA A 357 17.72 -18.37 -15.40
C ALA A 357 17.91 -18.24 -16.92
N LYS A 358 16.86 -18.38 -17.73
CA LYS A 358 16.96 -18.24 -19.20
C LYS A 358 17.31 -16.80 -19.60
N GLU A 359 16.67 -15.82 -19.01
CA GLU A 359 16.97 -14.41 -19.28
C GLU A 359 18.35 -14.02 -18.74
N ALA A 360 18.75 -14.56 -17.59
CA ALA A 360 20.10 -14.39 -17.06
C ALA A 360 21.15 -14.97 -18.01
N GLN A 361 20.86 -16.13 -18.64
CA GLN A 361 21.71 -16.76 -19.65
C GLN A 361 21.89 -15.88 -20.89
N GLU A 362 20.80 -15.36 -21.44
CA GLU A 362 20.81 -14.44 -22.58
C GLU A 362 21.62 -13.16 -22.28
N CYS A 363 21.37 -12.55 -21.11
CA CYS A 363 22.10 -11.37 -20.67
C CYS A 363 23.59 -11.64 -20.45
N LEU A 364 23.95 -12.80 -19.89
CA LEU A 364 25.35 -13.17 -19.69
C LEU A 364 26.07 -13.50 -21.01
N GLN A 365 25.36 -14.11 -21.96
CA GLN A 365 25.91 -14.35 -23.30
C GLN A 365 26.16 -13.00 -24.00
N TYR A 366 25.17 -12.11 -24.00
CA TYR A 366 25.35 -10.77 -24.56
C TYR A 366 26.52 -10.02 -23.90
N PHE A 367 26.71 -10.16 -22.58
CA PHE A 367 27.86 -9.60 -21.87
C PHE A 367 29.18 -10.13 -22.39
N LYS A 368 29.31 -11.44 -22.60
CA LYS A 368 30.54 -12.07 -23.10
C LYS A 368 30.90 -11.61 -24.50
N ASP A 369 29.90 -11.51 -25.35
CA ASP A 369 30.09 -11.09 -26.75
C ASP A 369 30.50 -9.62 -26.82
N LYS A 370 29.89 -8.78 -26.00
CA LYS A 370 30.16 -7.34 -26.00
C LYS A 370 31.47 -6.97 -25.29
N PHE A 371 31.84 -7.72 -24.24
CA PHE A 371 33.00 -7.44 -23.39
C PHE A 371 33.98 -8.64 -23.32
N PRO A 372 34.64 -9.04 -24.42
CA PRO A 372 35.48 -10.27 -24.46
C PRO A 372 36.61 -10.27 -23.41
N ARG A 373 37.16 -9.07 -23.09
CA ARG A 373 38.23 -8.93 -22.11
C ARG A 373 37.77 -9.29 -20.67
N HIS A 374 36.49 -9.23 -20.40
CA HIS A 374 35.90 -9.55 -19.09
C HIS A 374 35.21 -10.94 -19.07
N ALA A 375 35.03 -11.56 -20.23
CA ALA A 375 34.33 -12.83 -20.38
C ALA A 375 35.03 -14.00 -19.62
N ALA A 376 36.36 -13.98 -19.54
CA ALA A 376 37.16 -15.01 -18.88
C ALA A 376 37.31 -14.79 -17.36
N SER A 377 36.63 -13.81 -16.74
CA SER A 377 36.77 -13.56 -15.31
C SER A 377 36.12 -14.68 -14.48
N HIS A 378 36.71 -14.97 -13.32
CA HIS A 378 36.21 -15.99 -12.39
C HIS A 378 34.75 -15.75 -11.97
N ALA A 379 34.34 -14.49 -11.82
CA ALA A 379 32.95 -14.14 -11.49
C ALA A 379 31.95 -14.53 -12.60
N VAL A 380 32.34 -14.35 -13.87
CA VAL A 380 31.54 -14.77 -15.03
C VAL A 380 31.45 -16.30 -15.10
N PHE A 381 32.54 -17.00 -14.83
CA PHE A 381 32.56 -18.46 -14.79
C PHE A 381 31.62 -19.03 -13.72
N LEU A 382 31.67 -18.49 -12.50
CA LEU A 382 30.78 -18.94 -11.42
C LEU A 382 29.32 -18.66 -11.76
N LEU A 383 28.99 -17.45 -12.22
CA LEU A 383 27.61 -17.11 -12.59
C LEU A 383 27.10 -18.00 -13.73
N GLN A 384 27.94 -18.33 -14.73
CA GLN A 384 27.56 -19.25 -15.81
C GLN A 384 27.26 -20.65 -15.28
N LYS A 385 28.06 -21.13 -14.34
CA LYS A 385 27.84 -22.44 -13.70
C LYS A 385 26.49 -22.48 -12.99
N ASP A 386 26.19 -21.44 -12.18
CA ASP A 386 24.93 -21.34 -11.45
C ASP A 386 23.73 -21.27 -12.40
N ILE A 387 23.84 -20.49 -13.48
CA ILE A 387 22.81 -20.39 -14.53
C ILE A 387 22.57 -21.74 -15.21
N ASN A 388 23.61 -22.46 -15.58
CA ASN A 388 23.48 -23.76 -16.27
C ASN A 388 22.73 -24.76 -15.39
N VAL A 389 23.11 -24.88 -14.11
CA VAL A 389 22.42 -25.76 -13.13
C VAL A 389 20.94 -25.38 -13.02
N ALA A 390 20.64 -24.08 -12.96
CA ALA A 390 19.27 -23.61 -12.84
C ALA A 390 18.44 -23.87 -14.13
N VAL A 391 19.03 -23.72 -15.31
CA VAL A 391 18.36 -24.00 -16.60
C VAL A 391 18.07 -25.50 -16.71
N GLU A 392 19.05 -26.38 -16.42
CA GLU A 392 18.87 -27.83 -16.43
C GLU A 392 17.75 -28.27 -15.46
N SER A 393 17.69 -27.69 -14.26
CA SER A 393 16.63 -27.99 -13.29
C SER A 393 15.24 -27.52 -13.76
N MET A 394 15.16 -26.46 -14.58
CA MET A 394 13.91 -25.98 -15.18
C MET A 394 13.42 -26.87 -16.35
N GLU A 395 14.32 -27.47 -17.10
CA GLU A 395 13.98 -28.38 -18.20
C GLU A 395 13.45 -29.72 -17.68
N THR A 396 13.91 -30.17 -16.52
CA THR A 396 13.42 -31.38 -15.87
C THR A 396 12.07 -31.16 -15.17
N ALA A 397 11.77 -29.95 -14.74
CA ALA A 397 10.47 -29.55 -14.21
C ALA A 397 9.59 -29.05 -15.37
N GLN A 398 9.01 -29.94 -16.15
CA GLN A 398 7.87 -29.61 -17.02
C GLN A 398 6.68 -29.21 -16.14
N ILE A 399 6.67 -27.95 -15.73
CA ILE A 399 5.50 -27.34 -15.13
C ILE A 399 4.55 -27.08 -16.31
N GLU A 400 3.54 -27.92 -16.45
CA GLU A 400 2.38 -27.67 -17.29
C GLU A 400 1.74 -26.37 -16.79
N GLY A 401 2.24 -25.24 -17.27
CA GLY A 401 1.66 -23.93 -16.97
C GLY A 401 0.32 -23.81 -17.67
N TYR A 402 -0.72 -23.51 -16.91
CA TYR A 402 -2.05 -23.27 -17.46
C TYR A 402 -2.00 -22.19 -18.55
N PRO A 403 -2.65 -22.41 -19.73
CA PRO A 403 -2.56 -21.49 -20.87
C PRO A 403 -2.96 -20.05 -20.52
N LEU A 404 -3.95 -19.89 -19.66
CA LEU A 404 -4.42 -18.57 -19.19
C LEU A 404 -3.34 -17.82 -18.39
N GLU A 405 -2.64 -18.51 -17.49
CA GLU A 405 -1.56 -17.90 -16.70
C GLU A 405 -0.40 -17.46 -17.59
N ARG A 406 -0.06 -18.28 -18.59
CA ARG A 406 0.99 -17.93 -19.56
C ARG A 406 0.62 -16.67 -20.35
N ALA A 407 -0.63 -16.57 -20.81
CA ALA A 407 -1.12 -15.37 -21.50
C ALA A 407 -1.09 -14.13 -20.58
N LEU A 408 -1.52 -14.27 -19.33
CA LEU A 408 -1.48 -13.19 -18.32
C LEU A 408 -0.04 -12.74 -18.03
N ARG A 409 0.92 -13.66 -17.96
CA ARG A 409 2.34 -13.35 -17.75
C ARG A 409 2.94 -12.53 -18.88
N THR A 410 2.55 -12.78 -20.10
CA THR A 410 3.10 -12.08 -21.28
C THR A 410 2.54 -10.68 -21.44
N THR A 411 1.35 -10.39 -20.90
CA THR A 411 0.64 -9.11 -21.06
C THR A 411 0.71 -8.21 -19.83
N ALA A 412 1.12 -8.73 -18.66
CA ALA A 412 1.18 -7.95 -17.43
C ALA A 412 2.40 -7.02 -17.37
N TYR A 413 2.21 -5.86 -16.75
CA TYR A 413 3.27 -4.88 -16.48
C TYR A 413 3.82 -5.03 -15.06
N ASP A 414 5.10 -4.71 -14.86
CA ASP A 414 5.69 -4.64 -13.52
C ASP A 414 5.47 -3.27 -12.88
N TYR A 415 5.60 -3.22 -11.54
CA TYR A 415 5.51 -1.97 -10.77
C TYR A 415 6.68 -1.05 -11.10
N SER A 416 6.40 0.23 -11.33
CA SER A 416 7.42 1.24 -11.63
C SER A 416 8.25 1.60 -10.39
N ARG A 417 7.69 1.50 -9.19
CA ARG A 417 8.35 1.82 -7.92
C ARG A 417 7.87 0.91 -6.80
N ARG A 418 8.74 0.71 -5.81
CA ARG A 418 8.47 -0.06 -4.59
C ARG A 418 8.84 0.74 -3.36
N PHE A 419 8.01 0.67 -2.33
CA PHE A 419 8.21 1.30 -1.02
C PHE A 419 8.35 0.18 0.01
N LEU A 420 9.52 0.09 0.63
CA LEU A 420 9.92 -1.07 1.43
C LEU A 420 10.15 -0.67 2.89
N GLY A 421 10.11 -1.64 3.81
CA GLY A 421 10.40 -1.46 5.23
C GLY A 421 9.24 -1.75 6.17
N HIS A 422 7.98 -1.63 5.71
CA HIS A 422 6.80 -2.09 6.47
C HIS A 422 6.62 -3.61 6.32
N CYS A 423 5.86 -4.21 7.24
CA CYS A 423 5.47 -5.60 7.22
C CYS A 423 3.97 -5.73 6.96
N ASN A 424 3.58 -6.64 6.06
CA ASN A 424 2.19 -6.89 5.72
C ASN A 424 2.00 -8.40 5.47
N THR A 425 1.94 -9.18 6.55
CA THR A 425 1.85 -10.63 6.50
C THR A 425 0.71 -11.20 7.35
N THR A 426 0.25 -10.42 8.35
CA THR A 426 -0.65 -10.93 9.39
C THR A 426 -2.11 -10.66 9.08
N THR A 427 -2.42 -9.49 8.49
CA THR A 427 -3.80 -9.10 8.19
C THR A 427 -3.99 -8.82 6.69
N ASP A 428 -5.19 -9.09 6.17
CA ASP A 428 -5.54 -8.92 4.76
C ASP A 428 -6.31 -7.61 4.46
N ILE A 429 -6.30 -6.65 5.39
CA ILE A 429 -7.02 -5.36 5.29
C ILE A 429 -6.10 -4.15 5.43
N LYS A 430 -4.81 -4.30 5.17
CA LYS A 430 -3.81 -3.25 5.40
C LYS A 430 -3.81 -2.21 4.29
N GLU A 431 -4.08 -0.95 4.68
CA GLU A 431 -4.15 0.18 3.75
C GLU A 431 -2.79 0.83 3.48
N ALA A 432 -2.67 1.34 2.25
CA ALA A 432 -1.61 2.26 1.86
C ALA A 432 -2.23 3.41 1.06
N ASN A 433 -1.88 4.65 1.39
CA ASN A 433 -2.48 5.83 0.79
C ASN A 433 -1.45 6.88 0.36
N PHE A 434 -1.83 7.68 -0.63
CA PHE A 434 -1.09 8.87 -1.03
C PHE A 434 -1.32 9.97 0.00
N LEU A 435 -0.24 10.66 0.38
CA LEU A 435 -0.29 11.86 1.21
C LEU A 435 0.10 13.10 0.42
N GLY A 436 -0.67 14.16 0.63
CA GLY A 436 -0.51 15.43 -0.05
C GLY A 436 -1.31 15.53 -1.36
N PRO A 437 -1.68 16.74 -1.78
CA PRO A 437 -2.55 16.97 -2.93
C PRO A 437 -1.91 16.58 -4.27
N ARG A 438 -0.57 16.50 -4.32
CA ARG A 438 0.20 16.03 -5.47
C ARG A 438 0.75 14.62 -5.27
N ALA A 439 0.26 13.91 -4.25
CA ALA A 439 0.77 12.60 -3.89
C ALA A 439 2.30 12.60 -3.59
N GLU A 440 2.78 13.61 -2.87
CA GLU A 440 4.23 13.81 -2.60
C GLU A 440 4.81 12.71 -1.74
N TYR A 441 3.98 12.12 -0.86
CA TYR A 441 4.37 11.06 0.05
C TYR A 441 3.41 9.88 -0.04
N ILE A 442 3.87 8.74 0.44
CA ILE A 442 3.10 7.50 0.59
C ILE A 442 3.08 7.16 2.08
N ALA A 443 1.96 6.69 2.59
CA ALA A 443 1.87 6.14 3.94
C ALA A 443 1.24 4.75 3.92
N ALA A 444 1.73 3.85 4.76
CA ALA A 444 1.14 2.54 4.97
C ALA A 444 1.29 2.09 6.42
N GLY A 445 0.32 1.32 6.88
CA GLY A 445 0.38 0.62 8.15
C GLY A 445 1.29 -0.61 8.09
N SER A 446 1.71 -1.11 9.24
CA SER A 446 2.62 -2.24 9.39
C SER A 446 2.21 -3.17 10.52
N ASP A 447 2.56 -4.45 10.41
CA ASP A 447 2.25 -5.50 11.40
C ASP A 447 3.02 -5.35 12.72
N ASP A 448 3.99 -4.44 12.77
CA ASP A 448 4.71 -4.08 14.00
C ASP A 448 4.06 -2.91 14.76
N GLY A 449 2.86 -2.48 14.35
CA GLY A 449 2.16 -1.34 14.91
C GLY A 449 2.68 0.01 14.43
N SER A 450 3.59 0.04 13.48
CA SER A 450 4.16 1.27 12.93
C SER A 450 3.38 1.78 11.73
N LEU A 451 3.36 3.11 11.59
CA LEU A 451 2.96 3.83 10.40
C LEU A 451 4.21 4.33 9.68
N PHE A 452 4.47 3.80 8.50
CA PHE A 452 5.60 4.23 7.66
C PHE A 452 5.16 5.31 6.66
N ILE A 453 6.02 6.30 6.47
CA ILE A 453 5.82 7.37 5.48
C ILE A 453 7.07 7.47 4.61
N TRP A 454 6.88 7.39 3.29
CA TRP A 454 7.94 7.50 2.29
C TRP A 454 7.80 8.76 1.46
N CYS A 455 8.92 9.34 1.05
CA CYS A 455 8.94 10.31 -0.03
C CYS A 455 8.71 9.58 -1.36
N ARG A 456 7.63 9.90 -2.08
CA ARG A 456 7.29 9.23 -3.34
C ARG A 456 8.39 9.38 -4.39
N LYS A 457 9.05 10.54 -4.44
CA LYS A 457 10.08 10.84 -5.45
C LYS A 457 11.37 10.04 -5.23
N SER A 458 11.85 9.95 -3.99
CA SER A 458 13.10 9.24 -3.66
C SER A 458 12.88 7.76 -3.30
N GLY A 459 11.72 7.40 -2.74
CA GLY A 459 11.45 6.08 -2.16
C GLY A 459 11.99 5.92 -0.73
N ASN A 460 12.66 6.96 -0.18
CA ASN A 460 13.21 6.92 1.17
C ASN A 460 12.09 6.99 2.22
N ILE A 461 12.26 6.25 3.31
CA ILE A 461 11.43 6.41 4.51
C ILE A 461 11.76 7.77 5.11
N VAL A 462 10.77 8.60 5.31
CA VAL A 462 10.95 9.96 5.84
C VAL A 462 10.43 10.11 7.25
N LYS A 463 9.51 9.25 7.68
CA LYS A 463 8.95 9.23 9.04
C LYS A 463 8.45 7.83 9.37
N CYS A 464 8.57 7.46 10.63
CA CYS A 464 7.96 6.26 11.19
C CYS A 464 7.34 6.61 12.55
N LEU A 465 6.06 6.28 12.73
CA LEU A 465 5.30 6.59 13.94
C LEU A 465 4.71 5.32 14.53
N ARG A 466 4.60 5.24 15.85
CA ARG A 466 3.89 4.18 16.55
C ARG A 466 2.38 4.44 16.47
N GLY A 467 1.72 3.84 15.49
CA GLY A 467 0.31 4.06 15.18
C GLY A 467 -0.65 3.17 15.96
N ASP A 468 -0.17 2.02 16.45
CA ASP A 468 -0.93 1.04 17.23
C ASP A 468 0.06 0.26 18.10
N GLU A 469 -0.38 -0.38 19.18
CA GLU A 469 0.50 -1.23 19.99
C GLU A 469 0.76 -2.58 19.31
N SER A 470 -0.13 -3.01 18.42
CA SER A 470 -0.06 -4.27 17.70
C SER A 470 0.10 -4.07 16.19
N ILE A 471 -0.96 -3.74 15.47
CA ILE A 471 -0.99 -3.66 14.01
C ILE A 471 -1.73 -2.39 13.56
N VAL A 472 -1.14 -1.61 12.66
CA VAL A 472 -1.85 -0.54 11.95
C VAL A 472 -2.46 -1.09 10.66
N ASN A 473 -3.78 -1.08 10.56
CA ASN A 473 -4.50 -1.55 9.38
C ASN A 473 -4.93 -0.41 8.45
N CYS A 474 -5.43 0.69 9.02
CA CYS A 474 -6.03 1.77 8.24
C CYS A 474 -5.23 3.06 8.36
N VAL A 475 -5.14 3.77 7.24
CA VAL A 475 -4.46 5.06 7.13
C VAL A 475 -5.26 5.93 6.17
N GLN A 476 -5.91 6.98 6.67
CA GLN A 476 -6.74 7.87 5.86
C GLN A 476 -6.35 9.33 6.04
N LEU A 477 -6.10 10.03 4.93
CA LEU A 477 -5.82 11.46 4.93
C LEU A 477 -7.12 12.25 4.82
N HIS A 478 -7.24 13.30 5.61
CA HIS A 478 -8.34 14.26 5.52
C HIS A 478 -8.37 14.92 4.11
N PRO A 479 -9.56 15.08 3.49
CA PRO A 479 -9.66 15.49 2.09
C PRO A 479 -9.14 16.91 1.78
N SER A 480 -9.02 17.79 2.78
CA SER A 480 -8.64 19.19 2.56
C SER A 480 -7.55 19.73 3.50
N MET A 481 -7.14 18.97 4.51
CA MET A 481 -6.15 19.39 5.51
C MET A 481 -5.09 18.31 5.69
N PHE A 482 -3.92 18.69 6.19
CA PHE A 482 -2.91 17.71 6.57
C PHE A 482 -3.19 17.16 7.98
N LEU A 483 -4.28 16.40 8.06
CA LEU A 483 -4.73 15.65 9.23
C LEU A 483 -4.89 14.19 8.80
N LEU A 484 -4.23 13.28 9.50
CA LEU A 484 -4.21 11.86 9.20
C LEU A 484 -4.97 11.11 10.28
N ALA A 485 -5.75 10.10 9.90
CA ALA A 485 -6.39 9.18 10.81
C ALA A 485 -5.82 7.77 10.61
N THR A 486 -5.54 7.06 11.71
CA THR A 486 -5.11 5.66 11.71
C THR A 486 -5.93 4.84 12.67
N SER A 487 -6.07 3.55 12.36
CA SER A 487 -6.67 2.56 13.25
C SER A 487 -6.06 1.17 12.99
N GLY A 488 -6.32 0.24 13.89
CA GLY A 488 -5.76 -1.10 13.81
C GLY A 488 -6.46 -2.12 14.70
N ILE A 489 -5.67 -2.95 15.35
CA ILE A 489 -6.19 -4.00 16.25
C ILE A 489 -6.75 -3.39 17.54
N GLU A 490 -6.19 -2.30 18.01
CA GLU A 490 -6.76 -1.59 19.16
C GLU A 490 -8.13 -0.95 18.81
N ALA A 491 -8.98 -0.85 19.80
CA ALA A 491 -10.29 -0.22 19.69
C ALA A 491 -10.23 1.33 19.69
N VAL A 492 -9.20 1.90 19.07
CA VAL A 492 -8.86 3.32 19.11
C VAL A 492 -8.60 3.85 17.71
N VAL A 493 -9.16 5.02 17.41
CA VAL A 493 -8.79 5.80 16.22
C VAL A 493 -7.83 6.91 16.65
N ARG A 494 -6.69 7.04 15.95
CA ARG A 494 -5.67 8.07 16.24
C ARG A 494 -5.65 9.14 15.17
N LEU A 495 -5.67 10.39 15.59
CA LEU A 495 -5.51 11.54 14.72
C LEU A 495 -4.08 12.08 14.83
N TRP A 496 -3.51 12.46 13.69
CA TRP A 496 -2.14 12.92 13.56
C TRP A 496 -2.10 14.22 12.78
N SER A 497 -1.42 15.22 13.32
CA SER A 497 -1.21 16.52 12.69
C SER A 497 0.19 17.05 12.94
N PRO A 498 0.68 18.05 12.17
CA PRO A 498 1.95 18.72 12.47
C PRO A 498 1.88 19.45 13.81
N ARG A 499 2.75 19.08 14.76
CA ARG A 499 2.82 19.65 16.10
C ARG A 499 3.83 20.78 16.17
N THR A 500 3.69 21.67 17.14
CA THR A 500 4.67 22.71 17.42
C THR A 500 5.97 22.10 17.95
N GLU A 501 7.11 22.68 17.60
CA GLU A 501 8.40 22.27 18.12
C GLU A 501 8.40 22.39 19.65
N GLY A 502 8.80 21.31 20.35
CA GLY A 502 8.85 21.28 21.82
C GLY A 502 7.63 20.68 22.52
N SER A 503 6.57 20.28 21.80
CA SER A 503 5.47 19.55 22.42
C SER A 503 5.84 18.08 22.67
N ASP A 504 5.71 17.60 23.91
CA ASP A 504 6.05 16.23 24.33
C ASP A 504 5.27 15.14 23.57
N GLY A 505 4.06 15.43 23.10
CA GLY A 505 3.22 14.48 22.35
C GLY A 505 3.77 14.07 20.97
N GLY A 506 4.62 14.88 20.35
CA GLY A 506 5.20 14.58 19.02
C GLY A 506 6.35 13.59 19.07
N ARG A 507 7.12 13.53 20.15
CA ARG A 507 8.27 12.64 20.31
C ARG A 507 7.90 11.26 20.86
N ALA A 508 6.89 11.18 21.71
CA ALA A 508 6.54 9.96 22.44
C ALA A 508 6.19 8.76 21.55
N ARG A 509 5.66 9.01 20.34
CA ARG A 509 5.27 7.96 19.37
C ARG A 509 6.10 7.96 18.10
N THR A 510 7.22 8.69 18.04
CA THR A 510 8.15 8.64 16.89
C THR A 510 9.16 7.52 17.09
N VAL A 511 9.30 6.65 16.09
CA VAL A 511 10.31 5.61 16.08
C VAL A 511 11.68 6.25 15.80
N SER A 512 12.60 6.13 16.75
CA SER A 512 13.92 6.78 16.69
C SER A 512 14.87 6.12 15.68
N ASP A 513 14.87 4.79 15.61
CA ASP A 513 15.66 4.02 14.66
C ASP A 513 14.75 3.36 13.62
N VAL A 514 14.47 4.11 12.58
CA VAL A 514 13.64 3.66 11.45
C VAL A 514 14.31 2.52 10.69
N GLY A 515 15.64 2.53 10.63
CA GLY A 515 16.42 1.48 9.97
C GLY A 515 16.29 0.14 10.66
N ALA A 516 16.43 0.13 11.99
CA ALA A 516 16.25 -1.08 12.80
C ALA A 516 14.80 -1.60 12.70
N ALA A 517 13.80 -0.71 12.75
CA ALA A 517 12.40 -1.11 12.61
C ALA A 517 12.13 -1.76 11.24
N ALA A 518 12.60 -1.13 10.15
CA ALA A 518 12.45 -1.67 8.81
C ALA A 518 13.20 -3.01 8.63
N ALA A 519 14.41 -3.15 9.17
CA ALA A 519 15.17 -4.40 9.13
C ALA A 519 14.48 -5.52 9.92
N ALA A 520 13.93 -5.22 11.10
CA ALA A 520 13.15 -6.17 11.89
C ALA A 520 11.90 -6.64 11.15
N ASN A 521 11.20 -5.73 10.46
CA ASN A 521 10.06 -6.07 9.62
C ASN A 521 10.46 -6.97 8.44
N GLN A 522 11.60 -6.71 7.81
CA GLN A 522 12.12 -7.59 6.76
C GLN A 522 12.46 -8.97 7.30
N GLN A 523 12.96 -9.06 8.54
CA GLN A 523 13.21 -10.33 9.20
C GLN A 523 11.91 -11.07 9.52
N ARG A 524 10.87 -10.36 10.03
CA ARG A 524 9.52 -10.93 10.25
C ARG A 524 8.92 -11.51 8.97
N MET A 525 9.04 -10.79 7.86
CA MET A 525 8.57 -11.27 6.56
C MET A 525 9.35 -12.49 6.03
N ARG A 526 10.51 -12.79 6.60
CA ARG A 526 11.33 -13.98 6.28
C ARG A 526 11.12 -15.14 7.25
N SER A 527 10.54 -14.90 8.42
CA SER A 527 10.29 -15.95 9.43
C SER A 527 9.04 -16.75 9.07
N ASP A 528 8.99 -18.05 9.40
CA ASP A 528 7.81 -18.86 9.17
C ASP A 528 6.60 -18.23 9.89
N PRO A 529 5.44 -18.08 9.25
CA PRO A 529 4.22 -17.58 9.90
C PRO A 529 3.87 -18.33 11.19
N PHE A 530 4.18 -19.61 11.27
CA PHE A 530 4.03 -20.43 12.48
C PHE A 530 4.99 -20.03 13.60
N GLU A 531 6.26 -19.77 13.30
CA GLU A 531 7.22 -19.28 14.28
C GLU A 531 6.90 -17.87 14.76
N ALA A 532 6.45 -16.99 13.86
CA ALA A 532 6.01 -15.65 14.19
C ALA A 532 4.79 -15.66 15.13
N MET A 533 3.86 -16.59 14.92
CA MET A 533 2.68 -16.78 15.77
C MET A 533 3.08 -17.32 17.17
N LEU A 534 4.02 -18.25 17.25
CA LEU A 534 4.53 -18.79 18.50
C LEU A 534 5.32 -17.75 19.31
N LEU A 535 6.10 -16.90 18.66
CA LEU A 535 6.80 -15.79 19.29
C LEU A 535 5.84 -14.76 19.88
N ASN A 536 4.76 -14.43 19.19
CA ASN A 536 3.75 -13.50 19.70
C ASN A 536 2.97 -14.09 20.90
N ILE A 537 2.76 -15.41 20.94
CA ILE A 537 2.13 -16.09 22.10
C ILE A 537 3.09 -16.12 23.30
N SER A 538 4.39 -16.28 23.10
CA SER A 538 5.38 -16.29 24.18
C SER A 538 5.62 -14.90 24.80
N TYR A 539 5.46 -13.81 24.05
CA TYR A 539 5.53 -12.45 24.60
C TYR A 539 4.27 -12.05 25.40
N ALA A 540 3.12 -12.64 25.10
CA ALA A 540 1.89 -12.45 25.87
C ALA A 540 1.86 -13.27 27.18
N GLY A 541 2.76 -14.23 27.35
CA GLY A 541 2.82 -15.14 28.52
C GLY A 541 3.82 -14.76 29.61
N GLY A 542 4.59 -13.69 29.47
CA GLY A 542 5.71 -13.30 30.34
C GLY A 542 5.44 -12.18 31.35
N GLY A 543 4.20 -11.90 31.72
CA GLY A 543 3.83 -10.89 32.69
C GLY A 543 2.96 -11.47 33.81
N ASP A 544 3.55 -11.57 34.99
CA ASP A 544 2.98 -11.67 36.34
C ASP A 544 1.69 -12.49 36.56
N ARG A 545 1.87 -13.61 37.24
CA ARG A 545 0.80 -14.31 37.96
C ARG A 545 0.40 -13.47 39.17
N ASP A 546 -0.66 -12.72 39.04
CA ASP A 546 -1.61 -12.39 40.09
C ASP A 546 -2.60 -11.34 39.61
N ARG A 547 -3.77 -11.79 39.19
CA ARG A 547 -5.10 -11.16 39.36
C ARG A 547 -6.13 -11.93 38.53
N ASP A 548 -6.79 -12.85 39.19
CA ASP A 548 -8.13 -13.30 38.80
C ASP A 548 -9.04 -12.10 38.62
N ARG A 549 -9.57 -11.91 37.40
CA ARG A 549 -10.95 -11.46 37.12
C ARG A 549 -11.19 -11.29 35.62
N ASP A 550 -12.18 -12.03 35.15
CA ASP A 550 -13.03 -11.77 33.98
C ASP A 550 -12.37 -11.57 32.60
N LEU A 551 -11.98 -12.68 31.99
CA LEU A 551 -11.63 -12.81 30.58
C LEU A 551 -12.83 -13.34 29.77
N HIS A 552 -13.70 -12.42 29.35
CA HIS A 552 -14.51 -12.60 28.14
C HIS A 552 -14.26 -11.43 27.18
N SER A 553 -13.11 -11.45 26.55
CA SER A 553 -12.85 -10.66 25.34
C SER A 553 -12.65 -11.67 24.20
N PRO A 554 -13.45 -11.63 23.12
CA PRO A 554 -13.20 -12.52 21.97
C PRO A 554 -11.89 -12.12 21.33
N ALA A 555 -10.91 -13.01 21.40
CA ALA A 555 -9.65 -12.86 20.69
C ALA A 555 -9.94 -12.67 19.20
N CYS A 556 -9.46 -11.56 18.64
CA CYS A 556 -9.42 -11.31 17.21
C CYS A 556 -8.65 -12.47 16.56
N ARG A 557 -9.35 -13.42 15.96
CA ARG A 557 -8.71 -14.50 15.19
C ARG A 557 -8.21 -13.88 13.91
N ALA A 558 -6.89 -13.94 13.71
CA ALA A 558 -6.28 -13.70 12.41
C ALA A 558 -6.90 -14.68 11.41
N THR A 559 -7.68 -14.18 10.47
CA THR A 559 -8.28 -14.95 9.35
C THR A 559 -7.91 -14.29 8.05
#